data_f5122fed13ca4d996bf1606de6d4a48e
#
_entry.id   f5122fed13ca4d996bf1606de6d4a48e
#
_cell.length_a   1.000
_cell.length_b   1.000
_cell.length_c   1.000
_cell.angle_alpha   90.00
_cell.angle_beta   90.00
_cell.angle_gamma   90.00
#
_symmetry.space_group_name_H-M   'P 1'
#
loop_
_entity.id
_entity.type
_entity.pdbx_description
1 polymer ?
#
loop_
_entity_poly.entity_id
_entity_poly.type
_entity_poly.pdbx_seq_one_letter_code
_entity_poly.pdbx_strand_id
1 'polypeptide(L)'
;SVLFFAVLLVLAQRRWRREYDLRRHSERESAQLHLQQLLEQIDPHFLFNSLNSLYALIRCNPDQAREFTLTLSRVYRRVLERRKQILSTLAEEIDFTWQYYTLQKIRFDDRIELTSAIDPALRNWRIPSMSLQTLVENAVKHNSITGGNPLHIRIRTEGESFLIENNYTPRSDGDKESLGMGLERIRSVYRFYTEENISISVGDRK
;
A
#
# COMPACT_ATOMS: atom_id res chain seq x y z
N SER A 1 -60.62 -24.76 9.18
CA SER A 1 -60.13 -23.41 8.84
C SER A 1 -59.11 -22.87 9.82
N VAL A 2 -59.19 -23.10 11.15
CA VAL A 2 -58.19 -22.62 12.15
C VAL A 2 -56.81 -23.30 11.91
N LEU A 3 -56.81 -24.59 11.63
CA LEU A 3 -55.58 -25.35 11.36
C LEU A 3 -54.80 -24.83 10.12
N PHE A 4 -55.51 -24.43 9.08
CA PHE A 4 -54.95 -23.85 7.89
C PHE A 4 -54.23 -22.49 8.16
N PHE A 5 -54.87 -21.64 8.97
CA PHE A 5 -54.29 -20.37 9.37
C PHE A 5 -53.02 -20.56 10.25
N ALA A 6 -53.07 -21.53 11.18
CA ALA A 6 -51.89 -21.87 12.00
C ALA A 6 -50.71 -22.36 11.18
N VAL A 7 -50.97 -23.20 10.17
CA VAL A 7 -49.92 -23.69 9.25
C VAL A 7 -49.30 -22.53 8.44
N LEU A 8 -50.12 -21.63 7.90
CA LEU A 8 -49.68 -20.44 7.19
C LEU A 8 -48.79 -19.52 8.04
N LEU A 9 -49.20 -19.28 9.28
CA LEU A 9 -48.45 -18.48 10.25
C LEU A 9 -47.08 -19.11 10.55
N VAL A 10 -47.04 -20.42 10.77
CA VAL A 10 -45.78 -21.14 11.03
C VAL A 10 -44.86 -21.09 9.79
N LEU A 11 -45.41 -21.25 8.60
CA LEU A 11 -44.63 -21.17 7.35
C LEU A 11 -44.09 -19.75 7.10
N ALA A 12 -44.92 -18.72 7.33
CA ALA A 12 -44.53 -17.33 7.22
C ALA A 12 -43.43 -16.98 8.25
N GLN A 13 -43.56 -17.45 9.48
CA GLN A 13 -42.58 -17.24 10.55
C GLN A 13 -41.24 -17.95 10.26
N ARG A 14 -41.28 -19.17 9.69
CA ARG A 14 -40.09 -19.89 9.26
C ARG A 14 -39.40 -19.18 8.08
N ARG A 15 -40.17 -18.67 7.13
CA ARG A 15 -39.64 -17.89 6.00
C ARG A 15 -38.95 -16.61 6.48
N TRP A 16 -39.62 -15.86 7.33
CA TRP A 16 -39.12 -14.62 7.93
C TRP A 16 -37.84 -14.85 8.74
N ARG A 17 -37.76 -15.90 9.56
CA ARG A 17 -36.55 -16.29 10.27
C ARG A 17 -35.42 -16.63 9.33
N ARG A 18 -35.67 -17.41 8.28
CA ARG A 18 -34.63 -17.74 7.29
C ARG A 18 -34.07 -16.50 6.57
N GLU A 19 -34.95 -15.60 6.16
CA GLU A 19 -34.51 -14.35 5.51
C GLU A 19 -33.72 -13.46 6.48
N TYR A 20 -34.12 -13.39 7.73
CA TYR A 20 -33.43 -12.66 8.77
C TYR A 20 -32.04 -13.27 9.05
N ASP A 21 -31.95 -14.59 9.18
CA ASP A 21 -30.68 -15.28 9.39
C ASP A 21 -29.72 -15.14 8.20
N LEU A 22 -30.24 -15.21 6.98
CA LEU A 22 -29.45 -14.99 5.76
C LEU A 22 -28.90 -13.56 5.69
N ARG A 23 -29.73 -12.56 5.97
CA ARG A 23 -29.27 -11.15 6.02
C ARG A 23 -28.18 -10.95 7.07
N ARG A 24 -28.38 -11.44 8.28
CA ARG A 24 -27.39 -11.39 9.36
C ARG A 24 -26.07 -12.08 8.99
N HIS A 25 -26.15 -13.22 8.30
CA HIS A 25 -24.95 -13.93 7.84
C HIS A 25 -24.21 -13.10 6.81
N SER A 26 -24.89 -12.57 5.80
CA SER A 26 -24.33 -11.72 4.77
C SER A 26 -23.72 -10.42 5.35
N GLU A 27 -24.38 -9.78 6.32
CA GLU A 27 -23.86 -8.59 7.01
C GLU A 27 -22.58 -8.91 7.80
N ARG A 28 -22.53 -10.08 8.47
CA ARG A 28 -21.33 -10.53 9.19
C ARG A 28 -20.18 -10.86 8.25
N GLU A 29 -20.45 -11.58 7.16
CA GLU A 29 -19.44 -11.86 6.13
C GLU A 29 -18.90 -10.58 5.52
N SER A 30 -19.76 -9.63 5.15
CA SER A 30 -19.37 -8.33 4.64
C SER A 30 -18.53 -7.55 5.66
N ALA A 31 -18.92 -7.55 6.94
CA ALA A 31 -18.15 -6.90 8.00
C ALA A 31 -16.80 -7.58 8.24
N GLN A 32 -16.74 -8.92 8.17
CA GLN A 32 -15.49 -9.67 8.28
C GLN A 32 -14.55 -9.40 7.10
N LEU A 33 -15.07 -9.43 5.87
CA LEU A 33 -14.30 -9.07 4.68
C LEU A 33 -13.79 -7.63 4.75
N HIS A 34 -14.63 -6.72 5.21
CA HIS A 34 -14.23 -5.33 5.39
C HIS A 34 -13.16 -5.17 6.47
N LEU A 35 -13.30 -5.88 7.60
CA LEU A 35 -12.28 -5.92 8.66
C LEU A 35 -10.97 -6.55 8.14
N GLN A 36 -11.05 -7.63 7.40
CA GLN A 36 -9.89 -8.28 6.80
C GLN A 36 -9.19 -7.35 5.81
N GLN A 37 -9.93 -6.68 4.92
CA GLN A 37 -9.39 -5.64 4.04
C GLN A 37 -8.75 -4.47 4.81
N LEU A 38 -9.31 -4.11 5.97
CA LEU A 38 -8.74 -3.10 6.85
C LEU A 38 -7.42 -3.55 7.48
N LEU A 39 -7.29 -4.81 7.87
CA LEU A 39 -6.08 -5.38 8.45
C LEU A 39 -4.99 -5.62 7.40
N GLU A 40 -5.34 -6.08 6.21
CA GLU A 40 -4.40 -6.29 5.09
C GLU A 40 -3.77 -4.99 4.56
N GLN A 41 -4.39 -3.84 4.83
CA GLN A 41 -3.87 -2.54 4.39
C GLN A 41 -2.78 -1.95 5.31
N ILE A 42 -2.58 -2.53 6.49
CA ILE A 42 -1.42 -2.23 7.32
C ILE A 42 -0.41 -3.31 6.98
N ASP A 43 0.70 -2.97 6.30
CA ASP A 43 1.77 -3.95 6.14
C ASP A 43 2.32 -4.32 7.54
N PRO A 44 2.00 -5.52 8.07
CA PRO A 44 2.44 -5.90 9.41
C PRO A 44 3.96 -5.97 9.48
N HIS A 45 4.60 -6.36 8.38
CA HIS A 45 6.04 -6.45 8.28
C HIS A 45 6.72 -5.07 8.34
N PHE A 46 6.14 -4.05 7.67
CA PHE A 46 6.62 -2.68 7.81
C PHE A 46 6.47 -2.16 9.24
N LEU A 47 5.32 -2.45 9.89
CA LEU A 47 5.09 -2.07 11.28
C LEU A 47 6.11 -2.71 12.23
N PHE A 48 6.28 -4.04 12.17
CA PHE A 48 7.25 -4.75 13.02
C PHE A 48 8.68 -4.27 12.79
N ASN A 49 9.08 -4.04 11.55
CA ASN A 49 10.40 -3.53 11.23
C ASN A 49 10.59 -2.09 11.74
N SER A 50 9.57 -1.25 11.65
CA SER A 50 9.62 0.11 12.19
C SER A 50 9.74 0.12 13.71
N LEU A 51 9.02 -0.74 14.41
CA LEU A 51 9.13 -0.89 15.86
C LEU A 51 10.50 -1.42 16.29
N ASN A 52 11.09 -2.37 15.56
CA ASN A 52 12.43 -2.87 15.81
C ASN A 52 13.49 -1.77 15.61
N SER A 53 13.36 -0.96 14.55
CA SER A 53 14.25 0.18 14.31
C SER A 53 14.12 1.22 15.42
N LEU A 54 12.89 1.54 15.85
CA LEU A 54 12.64 2.44 16.96
C LEU A 54 13.28 1.93 18.26
N TYR A 55 13.13 0.65 18.58
CA TYR A 55 13.73 0.02 19.74
C TYR A 55 15.26 0.16 19.75
N ALA A 56 15.90 -0.06 18.61
CA ALA A 56 17.34 0.13 18.46
C ALA A 56 17.74 1.60 18.67
N LEU A 57 17.00 2.54 18.05
CA LEU A 57 17.28 3.98 18.15
C LEU A 57 17.13 4.53 19.57
N ILE A 58 16.16 4.05 20.36
CA ILE A 58 15.97 4.48 21.75
C ILE A 58 17.25 4.33 22.57
N ARG A 59 18.04 3.29 22.29
CA ARG A 59 19.29 3.03 23.01
C ARG A 59 20.49 3.77 22.46
N CYS A 60 20.54 3.99 21.14
CA CYS A 60 21.71 4.50 20.45
C CYS A 60 21.62 6.01 20.15
N ASN A 61 20.42 6.51 19.84
CA ASN A 61 20.19 7.89 19.46
C ASN A 61 18.74 8.32 19.80
N PRO A 62 18.49 8.74 21.05
CA PRO A 62 17.14 9.10 21.51
C PRO A 62 16.49 10.24 20.73
N ASP A 63 17.26 11.21 20.25
CA ASP A 63 16.71 12.31 19.43
C ASP A 63 16.21 11.82 18.09
N GLN A 64 16.97 10.94 17.43
CA GLN A 64 16.55 10.31 16.19
C GLN A 64 15.36 9.37 16.42
N ALA A 65 15.28 8.68 17.55
CA ALA A 65 14.14 7.86 17.93
C ALA A 65 12.85 8.68 18.04
N ARG A 66 12.95 9.89 18.60
CA ARG A 66 11.83 10.84 18.69
C ARG A 66 11.36 11.30 17.31
N GLU A 67 12.28 11.68 16.44
CA GLU A 67 11.96 12.11 15.07
C GLU A 67 11.34 10.95 14.26
N PHE A 68 11.93 9.76 14.39
CA PHE A 68 11.41 8.53 13.77
C PHE A 68 9.97 8.25 14.21
N THR A 69 9.68 8.36 15.52
CA THR A 69 8.32 8.13 16.05
C THR A 69 7.31 9.13 15.49
N LEU A 70 7.68 10.41 15.41
CA LEU A 70 6.81 11.43 14.82
C LEU A 70 6.55 11.19 13.34
N THR A 71 7.58 10.82 12.59
CA THR A 71 7.46 10.53 11.15
C THR A 71 6.63 9.26 10.91
N LEU A 72 6.85 8.21 11.70
CA LEU A 72 6.07 6.98 11.67
C LEU A 72 4.58 7.25 11.91
N SER A 73 4.28 8.04 12.93
CA SER A 73 2.90 8.45 13.25
C SER A 73 2.24 9.22 12.09
N ARG A 74 2.98 10.13 11.42
CA ARG A 74 2.47 10.87 10.26
C ARG A 74 2.21 9.95 9.06
N VAL A 75 3.13 9.02 8.77
CA VAL A 75 2.98 8.05 7.70
C VAL A 75 1.74 7.18 7.93
N TYR A 76 1.57 6.60 9.13
CA TYR A 76 0.41 5.78 9.43
C TYR A 76 -0.91 6.55 9.38
N ARG A 77 -0.95 7.78 9.90
CA ARG A 77 -2.14 8.63 9.79
C ARG A 77 -2.51 8.86 8.33
N ARG A 78 -1.53 9.20 7.50
CA ARG A 78 -1.75 9.43 6.06
C ARG A 78 -2.22 8.16 5.32
N VAL A 79 -1.67 7.00 5.66
CA VAL A 79 -2.16 5.70 5.15
C VAL A 79 -3.64 5.52 5.49
N LEU A 80 -4.04 5.81 6.73
CA LEU A 80 -5.43 5.68 7.18
C LEU A 80 -6.38 6.68 6.52
N GLU A 81 -5.95 7.92 6.34
CA GLU A 81 -6.76 8.99 5.71
C GLU A 81 -6.96 8.75 4.20
N ARG A 82 -5.91 8.30 3.50
CA ARG A 82 -5.94 8.07 2.04
C ARG A 82 -6.71 6.83 1.60
N ARG A 83 -7.11 5.97 2.51
CA ARG A 83 -7.93 4.78 2.21
C ARG A 83 -9.22 5.05 1.46
N LYS A 84 -9.78 6.25 1.63
CA LYS A 84 -11.03 6.69 0.98
C LYS A 84 -10.78 7.41 -0.35
N GLN A 85 -9.54 7.69 -0.68
CA GLN A 85 -9.16 8.48 -1.85
C GLN A 85 -8.70 7.53 -2.97
N ILE A 86 -9.40 7.52 -4.09
CA ILE A 86 -9.05 6.68 -5.24
C ILE A 86 -7.88 7.29 -6.02
N LEU A 87 -7.89 8.61 -6.18
CA LEU A 87 -6.88 9.38 -6.89
C LEU A 87 -6.27 10.45 -5.99
N SER A 88 -4.96 10.66 -6.11
CA SER A 88 -4.21 11.76 -5.49
C SER A 88 -3.49 12.58 -6.55
N THR A 89 -3.02 13.77 -6.22
CA THR A 89 -2.11 14.49 -7.10
C THR A 89 -0.71 13.88 -7.05
N LEU A 90 0.05 14.03 -8.14
CA LEU A 90 1.44 13.58 -8.21
C LEU A 90 2.28 14.24 -7.10
N ALA A 91 2.04 15.52 -6.81
CA ALA A 91 2.70 16.23 -5.70
C ALA A 91 2.45 15.57 -4.34
N GLU A 92 1.19 15.23 -4.04
CA GLU A 92 0.83 14.55 -2.78
C GLU A 92 1.46 13.16 -2.67
N GLU A 93 1.54 12.42 -3.77
CA GLU A 93 2.18 11.10 -3.80
C GLU A 93 3.68 11.20 -3.56
N ILE A 94 4.35 12.16 -4.17
CA ILE A 94 5.78 12.42 -3.97
C ILE A 94 6.05 12.79 -2.53
N ASP A 95 5.31 13.74 -1.96
CA ASP A 95 5.48 14.17 -0.57
C ASP A 95 5.31 13.00 0.41
N PHE A 96 4.35 12.13 0.15
CA PHE A 96 4.13 10.94 0.96
C PHE A 96 5.27 9.92 0.80
N THR A 97 5.72 9.71 -0.43
CA THR A 97 6.83 8.81 -0.74
C THR A 97 8.13 9.25 -0.05
N TRP A 98 8.40 10.54 0.04
CA TRP A 98 9.55 11.07 0.78
C TRP A 98 9.46 10.80 2.29
N GLN A 99 8.27 10.92 2.89
CA GLN A 99 8.08 10.58 4.31
C GLN A 99 8.31 9.09 4.56
N TYR A 100 7.78 8.22 3.69
CA TYR A 100 8.02 6.79 3.74
C TYR A 100 9.51 6.45 3.57
N TYR A 101 10.16 7.06 2.57
CA TYR A 101 11.61 6.92 2.32
C TYR A 101 12.44 7.30 3.54
N THR A 102 12.12 8.38 4.23
CA THR A 102 12.86 8.81 5.44
C THR A 102 12.88 7.71 6.50
N LEU A 103 11.77 6.99 6.70
CA LEU A 103 11.74 5.85 7.62
C LEU A 103 12.61 4.68 7.13
N GLN A 104 12.57 4.40 5.83
CA GLN A 104 13.38 3.32 5.25
C GLN A 104 14.87 3.66 5.28
N LYS A 105 15.24 4.91 5.04
CA LYS A 105 16.62 5.38 5.09
C LYS A 105 17.24 5.13 6.48
N ILE A 106 16.52 5.47 7.54
CA ILE A 106 16.96 5.19 8.92
C ILE A 106 17.12 3.69 9.15
N ARG A 107 16.18 2.87 8.66
CA ARG A 107 16.23 1.40 8.80
C ARG A 107 17.40 0.75 8.10
N PHE A 108 17.77 1.24 6.93
CA PHE A 108 18.81 0.64 6.09
C PHE A 108 20.14 1.38 6.17
N ASP A 109 20.29 2.29 7.13
CA ASP A 109 21.57 2.96 7.42
C ASP A 109 22.19 3.59 6.16
N ASP A 110 21.44 4.51 5.54
CA ASP A 110 21.81 5.22 4.30
C ASP A 110 22.09 4.35 3.05
N ARG A 111 21.76 3.05 3.10
CA ARG A 111 21.91 2.13 1.94
C ARG A 111 20.76 2.19 0.94
N ILE A 112 19.85 3.14 1.11
CA ILE A 112 18.79 3.45 0.15
C ILE A 112 18.93 4.91 -0.26
N GLU A 113 18.87 5.15 -1.56
CA GLU A 113 18.84 6.48 -2.14
C GLU A 113 17.58 6.66 -2.97
N LEU A 114 16.85 7.75 -2.73
CA LEU A 114 15.69 8.16 -3.52
C LEU A 114 16.00 9.51 -4.17
N THR A 115 15.83 9.59 -5.48
CA THR A 115 15.91 10.86 -6.22
C THR A 115 14.61 11.11 -6.96
N SER A 116 14.21 12.38 -7.06
CA SER A 116 13.02 12.76 -7.83
C SER A 116 13.30 13.98 -8.70
N ALA A 117 12.95 13.87 -9.99
CA ALA A 117 13.03 14.93 -10.97
C ALA A 117 11.68 15.02 -11.70
N ILE A 118 10.79 15.86 -11.18
CA ILE A 118 9.41 15.97 -11.63
C ILE A 118 9.19 17.33 -12.27
N ASP A 119 8.66 17.34 -13.49
CA ASP A 119 8.23 18.56 -14.13
C ASP A 119 7.16 19.26 -13.26
N PRO A 120 7.38 20.52 -12.87
CA PRO A 120 6.41 21.29 -12.10
C PRO A 120 5.00 21.36 -12.72
N ALA A 121 4.91 21.31 -14.07
CA ALA A 121 3.64 21.33 -14.78
C ALA A 121 2.78 20.07 -14.49
N LEU A 122 3.40 18.95 -14.18
CA LEU A 122 2.73 17.65 -13.95
C LEU A 122 2.35 17.41 -12.48
N ARG A 123 2.71 18.30 -11.57
CA ARG A 123 2.48 18.12 -10.13
C ARG A 123 1.00 17.92 -9.75
N ASN A 124 0.10 18.51 -10.53
CA ASN A 124 -1.35 18.43 -10.33
C ASN A 124 -2.00 17.23 -11.05
N TRP A 125 -1.24 16.43 -11.75
CA TRP A 125 -1.76 15.22 -12.36
C TRP A 125 -2.35 14.28 -11.32
N ARG A 126 -3.47 13.67 -11.69
CA ARG A 126 -4.17 12.70 -10.85
C ARG A 126 -3.68 11.29 -11.17
N ILE A 127 -3.16 10.62 -10.17
CA ILE A 127 -2.71 9.22 -10.26
C ILE A 127 -3.38 8.38 -9.17
N PRO A 128 -3.42 7.06 -9.30
CA PRO A 128 -3.97 6.20 -8.26
C PRO A 128 -3.29 6.44 -6.92
N SER A 129 -4.09 6.64 -5.88
CA SER A 129 -3.59 6.92 -4.53
C SER A 129 -2.71 5.77 -4.01
N MET A 130 -1.62 6.10 -3.34
CA MET A 130 -0.61 5.18 -2.80
C MET A 130 0.22 4.44 -3.87
N SER A 131 0.16 4.85 -5.15
CA SER A 131 0.88 4.17 -6.21
C SER A 131 2.40 4.32 -6.10
N LEU A 132 2.91 5.53 -5.87
CA LEU A 132 4.34 5.77 -5.74
C LEU A 132 4.93 5.06 -4.52
N GLN A 133 4.26 5.13 -3.39
CA GLN A 133 4.68 4.42 -2.18
C GLN A 133 4.70 2.91 -2.41
N THR A 134 3.67 2.33 -3.03
CA THR A 134 3.61 0.89 -3.35
C THR A 134 4.79 0.46 -4.25
N LEU A 135 5.16 1.28 -5.23
CA LEU A 135 6.28 0.97 -6.13
C LEU A 135 7.63 1.08 -5.41
N VAL A 136 7.82 2.09 -4.56
CA VAL A 136 9.03 2.21 -3.73
C VAL A 136 9.11 1.07 -2.70
N GLU A 137 7.99 0.69 -2.10
CA GLU A 137 7.92 -0.46 -1.21
C GLU A 137 8.30 -1.76 -1.90
N ASN A 138 7.82 -1.99 -3.11
CA ASN A 138 8.20 -3.13 -3.93
C ASN A 138 9.70 -3.12 -4.23
N ALA A 139 10.29 -1.98 -4.57
CA ALA A 139 11.73 -1.86 -4.77
C ALA A 139 12.53 -2.25 -3.52
N VAL A 140 12.09 -1.82 -2.33
CA VAL A 140 12.73 -2.17 -1.06
C VAL A 140 12.53 -3.66 -0.72
N LYS A 141 11.34 -4.20 -0.94
CA LYS A 141 10.98 -5.57 -0.57
C LYS A 141 11.71 -6.63 -1.40
N HIS A 142 11.85 -6.38 -2.69
CA HIS A 142 12.34 -7.37 -3.65
C HIS A 142 13.83 -7.28 -3.97
N ASN A 143 14.51 -6.27 -3.41
CA ASN A 143 15.96 -6.12 -3.59
C ASN A 143 16.75 -6.52 -2.33
N SER A 144 17.90 -7.12 -2.55
CA SER A 144 18.90 -7.35 -1.51
C SER A 144 19.70 -6.06 -1.30
N ILE A 145 19.51 -5.44 -0.13
CA ILE A 145 20.12 -4.15 0.22
C ILE A 145 21.25 -4.40 1.19
N THR A 146 22.49 -4.21 0.74
CA THR A 146 23.72 -4.42 1.52
C THR A 146 24.67 -3.24 1.36
N GLY A 147 25.73 -3.18 2.18
CA GLY A 147 26.76 -2.13 2.07
C GLY A 147 27.47 -2.11 0.72
N GLY A 148 27.64 -3.27 0.08
CA GLY A 148 28.24 -3.38 -1.26
C GLY A 148 27.23 -3.22 -2.41
N ASN A 149 25.93 -3.14 -2.10
CA ASN A 149 24.87 -3.03 -3.09
C ASN A 149 23.72 -2.19 -2.55
N PRO A 150 23.87 -0.86 -2.51
CA PRO A 150 22.82 0.04 -2.10
C PRO A 150 21.66 0.05 -3.12
N LEU A 151 20.48 0.33 -2.66
CA LEU A 151 19.30 0.49 -3.50
C LEU A 151 19.16 1.94 -3.94
N HIS A 152 19.17 2.17 -5.23
CA HIS A 152 18.93 3.48 -5.84
C HIS A 152 17.57 3.48 -6.50
N ILE A 153 16.72 4.40 -6.11
CA ILE A 153 15.38 4.60 -6.68
C ILE A 153 15.33 5.98 -7.30
N ARG A 154 14.84 6.06 -8.52
CA ARG A 154 14.68 7.32 -9.25
C ARG A 154 13.26 7.48 -9.73
N ILE A 155 12.65 8.62 -9.40
CA ILE A 155 11.34 9.03 -9.91
C ILE A 155 11.56 10.22 -10.84
N ARG A 156 11.10 10.13 -12.07
CA ARG A 156 11.25 11.20 -13.05
C ARG A 156 10.05 11.29 -13.97
N THR A 157 9.86 12.46 -14.57
CA THR A 157 8.92 12.66 -15.66
C THR A 157 9.66 12.67 -16.99
N GLU A 158 9.00 12.15 -18.03
CA GLU A 158 9.50 12.16 -19.40
C GLU A 158 8.31 12.40 -20.34
N GLY A 159 8.22 13.63 -20.89
CA GLY A 159 7.04 14.07 -21.62
C GLY A 159 5.79 13.98 -20.75
N GLU A 160 4.76 13.31 -21.25
CA GLU A 160 3.49 13.06 -20.53
C GLU A 160 3.51 11.77 -19.71
N SER A 161 4.66 11.19 -19.44
CA SER A 161 4.80 9.99 -18.64
C SER A 161 5.62 10.25 -17.39
N PHE A 162 5.36 9.48 -16.33
CA PHE A 162 6.29 9.42 -15.23
C PHE A 162 6.85 8.01 -15.06
N LEU A 163 8.14 7.93 -14.68
CA LEU A 163 8.87 6.69 -14.58
C LEU A 163 9.40 6.52 -13.15
N ILE A 164 9.36 5.30 -12.67
CA ILE A 164 10.03 4.87 -11.45
C ILE A 164 11.01 3.77 -11.84
N GLU A 165 12.26 4.00 -11.53
CA GLU A 165 13.37 3.10 -11.86
C GLU A 165 14.12 2.74 -10.59
N ASN A 166 14.61 1.53 -10.50
CA ASN A 166 15.54 1.12 -9.46
C ASN A 166 16.58 0.14 -10.01
N ASN A 167 17.77 0.11 -9.39
CA ASN A 167 18.69 -0.98 -9.64
C ASN A 167 18.09 -2.29 -9.11
N TYR A 168 18.29 -3.38 -9.83
CA TYR A 168 17.66 -4.66 -9.51
C TYR A 168 18.71 -5.67 -9.04
N THR A 169 18.59 -6.06 -7.79
CA THR A 169 19.39 -7.11 -7.16
C THR A 169 18.45 -8.01 -6.38
N PRO A 170 17.90 -9.04 -7.04
CA PRO A 170 16.84 -9.86 -6.44
C PRO A 170 17.32 -10.56 -5.16
N ARG A 171 16.43 -10.68 -4.18
CA ARG A 171 16.64 -11.51 -2.99
C ARG A 171 16.50 -12.98 -3.38
N SER A 172 17.37 -13.83 -2.85
CA SER A 172 17.32 -15.28 -3.06
C SER A 172 16.05 -15.96 -2.50
N ASP A 173 15.46 -15.36 -1.45
CA ASP A 173 14.28 -15.88 -0.74
C ASP A 173 12.97 -15.19 -1.15
N GLY A 174 12.92 -14.55 -2.31
CA GLY A 174 11.81 -13.72 -2.74
C GLY A 174 10.53 -14.49 -3.00
N ASP A 175 9.51 -14.27 -2.15
CA ASP A 175 8.11 -14.61 -2.42
C ASP A 175 7.66 -13.97 -3.74
N LYS A 176 7.64 -14.76 -4.82
CA LYS A 176 7.18 -14.31 -6.13
C LYS A 176 5.68 -13.96 -6.14
N GLU A 177 4.91 -14.49 -5.18
CA GLU A 177 3.46 -14.26 -5.09
C GLU A 177 3.08 -12.85 -4.64
N SER A 178 3.91 -12.15 -3.86
CA SER A 178 3.57 -10.83 -3.36
C SER A 178 3.81 -9.68 -4.34
N LEU A 179 4.55 -9.91 -5.43
CA LEU A 179 4.83 -8.89 -6.46
C LEU A 179 3.59 -8.48 -7.27
N GLY A 180 2.59 -9.36 -7.33
CA GLY A 180 1.43 -9.19 -8.20
C GLY A 180 0.36 -8.25 -7.67
N MET A 181 0.02 -8.33 -6.38
CA MET A 181 -1.20 -7.71 -5.85
C MET A 181 -1.16 -6.17 -5.85
N GLY A 182 -0.05 -5.57 -5.43
CA GLY A 182 0.08 -4.10 -5.41
C GLY A 182 0.05 -3.48 -6.82
N LEU A 183 0.78 -4.09 -7.74
CA LEU A 183 0.83 -3.66 -9.15
C LEU A 183 -0.50 -3.90 -9.86
N GLU A 184 -1.18 -5.01 -9.59
CA GLU A 184 -2.49 -5.30 -10.19
C GLU A 184 -3.56 -4.32 -9.70
N ARG A 185 -3.52 -3.93 -8.43
CA ARG A 185 -4.38 -2.87 -7.91
C ARG A 185 -4.16 -1.55 -8.63
N ILE A 186 -2.90 -1.13 -8.81
CA ILE A 186 -2.57 0.12 -9.52
C ILE A 186 -3.07 0.02 -10.97
N ARG A 187 -2.83 -1.10 -11.67
CA ARG A 187 -3.31 -1.33 -13.03
C ARG A 187 -4.83 -1.29 -13.14
N SER A 188 -5.54 -1.91 -12.21
CA SER A 188 -7.00 -1.95 -12.20
C SER A 188 -7.61 -0.55 -12.08
N VAL A 189 -7.05 0.28 -11.20
CA VAL A 189 -7.48 1.68 -11.07
C VAL A 189 -7.12 2.47 -12.32
N TYR A 190 -5.93 2.28 -12.87
CA TYR A 190 -5.50 2.96 -14.10
C TYR A 190 -6.44 2.65 -15.27
N ARG A 191 -6.72 1.38 -15.53
CA ARG A 191 -7.62 0.92 -16.60
C ARG A 191 -9.04 1.46 -16.49
N PHE A 192 -9.48 1.82 -15.27
CA PHE A 192 -10.80 2.41 -15.07
C PHE A 192 -10.86 3.86 -15.52
N TYR A 193 -9.74 4.60 -15.44
CA TYR A 193 -9.70 6.04 -15.72
C TYR A 193 -9.02 6.40 -17.05
N THR A 194 -8.27 5.51 -17.66
CA THR A 194 -7.54 5.76 -18.91
C THR A 194 -7.43 4.49 -19.76
N GLU A 195 -7.37 4.66 -21.07
CA GLU A 195 -7.08 3.58 -22.03
C GLU A 195 -5.58 3.24 -22.07
N GLU A 196 -4.73 4.07 -21.49
CA GLU A 196 -3.29 3.85 -21.43
C GLU A 196 -2.91 2.78 -20.42
N ASN A 197 -1.81 2.06 -20.69
CA ASN A 197 -1.34 0.96 -19.86
C ASN A 197 -0.08 1.32 -19.08
N ILE A 198 0.02 0.79 -17.86
CA ILE A 198 1.26 0.75 -17.11
C ILE A 198 2.16 -0.31 -17.73
N SER A 199 3.33 0.09 -18.21
CA SER A 199 4.37 -0.82 -18.66
C SER A 199 5.37 -1.09 -17.54
N ILE A 200 5.84 -2.33 -17.44
CA ILE A 200 6.89 -2.75 -16.52
C ILE A 200 7.93 -3.46 -17.36
N SER A 201 9.16 -2.96 -17.32
CA SER A 201 10.29 -3.58 -18.00
C SER A 201 11.43 -3.83 -17.01
N VAL A 202 12.10 -4.96 -17.18
CA VAL A 202 13.38 -5.22 -16.54
C VAL A 202 14.44 -4.93 -17.60
N GLY A 203 15.16 -3.82 -17.42
CA GLY A 203 16.24 -3.46 -18.32
C GLY A 203 17.44 -4.38 -18.15
N ASP A 204 18.03 -4.82 -19.26
CA ASP A 204 19.32 -5.49 -19.23
C ASP A 204 20.39 -4.49 -18.77
N ARG A 205 21.20 -4.91 -17.80
CA ARG A 205 22.41 -4.15 -17.46
C ARG A 205 23.35 -4.18 -18.68
N LYS A 206 23.54 -3.04 -19.32
CA LYS A 206 24.73 -2.79 -20.12
C LYS A 206 25.85 -2.24 -19.26
#